data_a27148af2e956ac76c592d68655f001e
#
_entry.id   a27148af2e956ac76c592d68655f001e
#
_cell.length_a   1.000
_cell.length_b   1.000
_cell.length_c   1.000
_cell.angle_alpha   90.00
_cell.angle_beta   90.00
_cell.angle_gamma   90.00
#
_symmetry.space_group_name_H-M   'P 1'
#
loop_
_entity.id
_entity.type
_entity.pdbx_description
1 polymer ?
#
loop_
_entity_poly.entity_id
_entity_poly.type
_entity_poly.pdbx_seq_one_letter_code
_entity_poly.pdbx_strand_id
1 'polypeptide(L)'
;MQHHKVAIIGAGAAGIGMAITLKDFGITDVIILEKGTVGHSFKHWPKSTRTITPSFTSNGFGMPDMNAISMDTSPAFTFNEEHISGETYAEYLQVVANHYELNIFENTVVTNISVDDAYYTIATTTETYHADYIFVATGDYNFPKKPFKYGIHYSEIEDFDNFNK
;
A
#
# COMPACT_ATOMS: atom_id res chain seq x y z
N MET A 1 -17.79 -19.33 -3.88
CA MET A 1 -16.64 -18.91 -3.06
C MET A 1 -15.42 -18.94 -3.96
N GLN A 2 -14.66 -17.89 -3.99
CA GLN A 2 -13.45 -17.80 -4.82
C GLN A 2 -12.25 -18.29 -3.99
N HIS A 3 -11.48 -19.21 -4.55
CA HIS A 3 -10.24 -19.72 -3.93
C HIS A 3 -9.05 -19.25 -4.76
N HIS A 4 -8.06 -18.68 -4.08
CA HIS A 4 -6.86 -18.13 -4.70
C HIS A 4 -5.59 -18.73 -4.10
N LYS A 5 -4.51 -18.71 -4.85
CA LYS A 5 -3.22 -19.18 -4.32
C LYS A 5 -2.72 -18.27 -3.20
N VAL A 6 -2.84 -16.95 -3.39
CA VAL A 6 -2.38 -15.96 -2.41
C VAL A 6 -3.40 -14.84 -2.25
N ALA A 7 -3.69 -14.45 -1.02
CA ALA A 7 -4.40 -13.23 -0.68
C ALA A 7 -3.46 -12.26 0.05
N ILE A 8 -3.44 -11.01 -0.40
CA ILE A 8 -2.69 -9.92 0.23
C ILE A 8 -3.69 -8.95 0.87
N ILE A 9 -3.49 -8.60 2.13
CA ILE A 9 -4.35 -7.69 2.85
C ILE A 9 -3.70 -6.31 2.92
N GLY A 10 -4.19 -5.39 2.10
CA GLY A 10 -3.70 -4.02 1.98
C GLY A 10 -3.02 -3.74 0.64
N ALA A 11 -3.43 -2.65 -0.04
CA ALA A 11 -2.88 -2.16 -1.31
C ALA A 11 -1.98 -0.92 -1.10
N GLY A 12 -1.16 -0.93 -0.07
CA GLY A 12 -0.05 0.00 0.12
C GLY A 12 1.20 -0.44 -0.64
N ALA A 13 2.32 0.27 -0.44
CA ALA A 13 3.60 -0.03 -1.10
C ALA A 13 4.04 -1.49 -0.88
N ALA A 14 3.92 -2.01 0.34
CA ALA A 14 4.29 -3.38 0.66
C ALA A 14 3.40 -4.43 -0.03
N GLY A 15 2.08 -4.21 -0.05
CA GLY A 15 1.14 -5.14 -0.68
C GLY A 15 1.29 -5.19 -2.19
N ILE A 16 1.42 -4.04 -2.84
CA ILE A 16 1.63 -3.94 -4.30
C ILE A 16 3.00 -4.51 -4.67
N GLY A 17 4.06 -4.13 -3.95
CA GLY A 17 5.40 -4.68 -4.20
C GLY A 17 5.47 -6.21 -4.05
N MET A 18 4.77 -6.77 -3.05
CA MET A 18 4.66 -8.21 -2.88
C MET A 18 3.94 -8.87 -4.04
N ALA A 19 2.81 -8.30 -4.52
CA ALA A 19 2.06 -8.85 -5.65
C ALA A 19 2.90 -8.86 -6.94
N ILE A 20 3.67 -7.79 -7.20
CA ILE A 20 4.60 -7.72 -8.34
C ILE A 20 5.66 -8.80 -8.21
N THR A 21 6.30 -8.91 -7.05
CA THR A 21 7.32 -9.93 -6.80
C THR A 21 6.78 -11.34 -7.02
N LEU A 22 5.59 -11.65 -6.53
CA LEU A 22 4.96 -12.95 -6.75
C LEU A 22 4.71 -13.22 -8.24
N LYS A 23 4.25 -12.20 -8.98
CA LYS A 23 4.05 -12.28 -10.43
C LYS A 23 5.36 -12.55 -11.18
N ASP A 24 6.46 -11.90 -10.79
CA ASP A 24 7.80 -12.11 -11.37
C ASP A 24 8.31 -13.55 -11.12
N PHE A 25 7.91 -14.17 -10.01
CA PHE A 25 8.17 -15.58 -9.73
C PHE A 25 7.16 -16.55 -10.33
N GLY A 26 6.24 -16.07 -11.19
CA GLY A 26 5.26 -16.89 -11.91
C GLY A 26 4.03 -17.26 -11.08
N ILE A 27 3.84 -16.65 -9.89
CA ILE A 27 2.64 -16.84 -9.07
C ILE A 27 1.64 -15.75 -9.45
N THR A 28 0.69 -16.09 -10.31
CA THR A 28 -0.26 -15.14 -10.91
C THR A 28 -1.65 -15.16 -10.28
N ASP A 29 -2.02 -16.25 -9.58
CA ASP A 29 -3.28 -16.33 -8.85
C ASP A 29 -3.16 -15.63 -7.48
N VAL A 30 -3.14 -14.30 -7.53
CA VAL A 30 -3.00 -13.41 -6.39
C VAL A 30 -4.14 -12.41 -6.38
N ILE A 31 -4.76 -12.22 -5.21
CA ILE A 31 -5.71 -11.13 -4.98
C ILE A 31 -5.19 -10.17 -3.92
N ILE A 32 -5.56 -8.90 -4.03
CA ILE A 32 -5.28 -7.88 -3.01
C ILE A 32 -6.63 -7.36 -2.50
N LEU A 33 -6.83 -7.40 -1.18
CA LEU A 33 -8.03 -6.89 -0.52
C LEU A 33 -7.66 -5.58 0.19
N GLU A 34 -8.24 -4.46 -0.27
CA GLU A 34 -7.95 -3.13 0.25
C GLU A 34 -9.22 -2.51 0.86
N LYS A 35 -9.13 -2.04 2.11
CA LYS A 35 -10.26 -1.43 2.83
C LYS A 35 -10.75 -0.11 2.22
N GLY A 36 -9.85 0.65 1.60
CA GLY A 36 -10.14 1.90 0.91
C GLY A 36 -9.79 1.79 -0.56
N THR A 37 -8.89 2.65 -1.03
CA THR A 37 -8.35 2.65 -2.40
C THR A 37 -6.85 2.39 -2.37
N VAL A 38 -6.27 2.05 -3.50
CA VAL A 38 -4.81 1.89 -3.63
C VAL A 38 -4.08 3.09 -3.03
N GLY A 39 -3.08 2.83 -2.20
CA GLY A 39 -2.31 3.87 -1.54
C GLY A 39 -3.06 4.65 -0.46
N HIS A 40 -4.15 4.10 0.08
CA HIS A 40 -5.04 4.78 1.04
C HIS A 40 -4.31 5.50 2.17
N SER A 41 -3.36 4.87 2.82
CA SER A 41 -2.60 5.47 3.93
C SER A 41 -1.80 6.70 3.51
N PHE A 42 -1.27 6.73 2.30
CA PHE A 42 -0.51 7.87 1.76
C PHE A 42 -1.41 9.06 1.45
N LYS A 43 -2.64 8.83 0.95
CA LYS A 43 -3.66 9.88 0.72
C LYS A 43 -4.06 10.61 2.00
N HIS A 44 -3.83 9.98 3.17
CA HIS A 44 -4.13 10.55 4.49
C HIS A 44 -2.91 11.17 5.18
N TRP A 45 -1.79 11.27 4.51
CA TRP A 45 -0.67 12.04 5.04
C TRP A 45 -1.01 13.53 5.11
N PRO A 46 -0.50 14.25 6.13
CA PRO A 46 -0.58 15.72 6.12
C PRO A 46 -0.02 16.30 4.82
N LYS A 47 -0.62 17.34 4.30
CA LYS A 47 -0.27 17.93 2.99
C LYS A 47 1.19 18.38 2.88
N SER A 48 1.80 18.77 3.99
CA SER A 48 3.21 19.15 4.08
C SER A 48 4.17 17.97 4.20
N THR A 49 3.67 16.76 4.47
CA THR A 49 4.52 15.57 4.62
C THR A 49 5.08 15.13 3.26
N ARG A 50 6.37 14.84 3.25
CA ARG A 50 7.12 14.37 2.08
C ARG A 50 7.98 13.17 2.45
N THR A 51 8.36 12.38 1.45
CA THR A 51 9.37 11.33 1.64
C THR A 51 10.70 11.96 2.08
N ILE A 52 11.36 11.38 3.07
CA ILE A 52 12.69 11.82 3.51
C ILE A 52 13.74 11.40 2.48
N THR A 53 13.63 10.18 1.98
CA THR A 53 14.51 9.68 0.92
C THR A 53 14.14 10.37 -0.39
N PRO A 54 15.09 11.06 -1.04
CA PRO A 54 14.84 11.67 -2.34
C PRO A 54 14.69 10.59 -3.43
N SER A 55 13.82 10.87 -4.38
CA SER A 55 13.65 10.08 -5.60
C SER A 55 14.47 10.67 -6.73
N PHE A 56 15.21 9.82 -7.45
CA PHE A 56 16.02 10.24 -8.60
C PHE A 56 15.69 9.36 -9.81
N THR A 57 15.58 10.01 -10.97
CA THR A 57 15.33 9.34 -12.27
C THR A 57 16.49 8.47 -12.73
N SER A 58 17.68 8.76 -12.23
CA SER A 58 18.87 7.93 -12.42
C SER A 58 19.81 8.12 -11.24
N ASN A 59 20.44 7.05 -10.81
CA ASN A 59 21.58 7.14 -9.91
C ASN A 59 22.84 6.66 -10.62
N GLY A 60 24.00 7.23 -10.24
CA GLY A 60 25.28 6.93 -10.84
C GLY A 60 25.77 5.47 -10.66
N PHE A 61 25.01 4.64 -9.94
CA PHE A 61 25.34 3.25 -9.64
C PHE A 61 24.40 2.25 -10.31
N GLY A 62 23.45 2.71 -11.16
CA GLY A 62 22.47 1.84 -11.82
C GLY A 62 21.47 1.20 -10.86
N MET A 63 21.30 1.75 -9.65
CA MET A 63 20.29 1.29 -8.70
C MET A 63 18.91 1.87 -9.07
N PRO A 64 17.81 1.17 -8.79
CA PRO A 64 16.49 1.74 -8.97
C PRO A 64 16.26 2.94 -8.05
N ASP A 65 15.25 3.75 -8.36
CA ASP A 65 14.76 4.79 -7.45
C ASP A 65 14.42 4.17 -6.09
N MET A 66 14.94 4.72 -5.00
CA MET A 66 14.76 4.17 -3.65
C MET A 66 13.31 4.20 -3.15
N ASN A 67 12.46 5.02 -3.75
CA ASN A 67 11.03 5.06 -3.46
C ASN A 67 10.21 4.21 -4.45
N ALA A 68 10.85 3.62 -5.45
CA ALA A 68 10.20 2.71 -6.38
C ALA A 68 9.86 1.36 -5.70
N ILE A 69 8.73 0.78 -6.09
CA ILE A 69 8.29 -0.55 -5.60
C ILE A 69 8.55 -1.67 -6.62
N SER A 70 9.03 -1.32 -7.80
CA SER A 70 9.49 -2.26 -8.83
C SER A 70 10.73 -1.70 -9.54
N MET A 71 11.55 -2.58 -10.11
CA MET A 71 12.85 -2.24 -10.68
C MET A 71 12.76 -1.35 -11.93
N ASP A 72 11.66 -1.41 -12.64
CA ASP A 72 11.39 -0.75 -13.92
C ASP A 72 10.55 0.52 -13.79
N THR A 73 10.24 0.95 -12.57
CA THR A 73 9.46 2.15 -12.30
C THR A 73 10.22 3.16 -11.47
N SER A 74 9.84 4.43 -11.58
CA SER A 74 10.38 5.52 -10.77
C SER A 74 9.32 6.59 -10.53
N PRO A 75 8.95 6.86 -9.27
CA PRO A 75 8.04 7.96 -8.98
C PRO A 75 8.62 9.32 -9.39
N ALA A 76 9.94 9.55 -9.26
CA ALA A 76 10.57 10.79 -9.72
C ALA A 76 10.46 10.98 -11.24
N PHE A 77 10.65 9.91 -12.01
CA PHE A 77 10.49 9.96 -13.47
C PHE A 77 9.03 10.25 -13.86
N THR A 78 8.09 9.62 -13.15
CA THR A 78 6.66 9.72 -13.47
C THR A 78 6.10 11.11 -13.11
N PHE A 79 6.48 11.68 -11.97
CA PHE A 79 5.87 12.89 -11.41
C PHE A 79 6.79 14.10 -11.30
N ASN A 80 8.08 13.95 -11.60
CA ASN A 80 9.10 15.00 -11.51
C ASN A 80 9.19 15.65 -10.11
N GLU A 81 9.01 14.84 -9.07
CA GLU A 81 9.15 15.24 -7.66
C GLU A 81 10.33 14.49 -7.03
N GLU A 82 11.24 15.22 -6.37
CA GLU A 82 12.35 14.62 -5.62
C GLU A 82 11.89 14.10 -4.26
N HIS A 83 11.20 14.91 -3.50
CA HIS A 83 10.59 14.54 -2.22
C HIS A 83 9.08 14.43 -2.37
N ILE A 84 8.61 13.22 -2.55
CA ILE A 84 7.26 12.91 -3.03
C ILE A 84 6.24 13.13 -1.92
N SER A 85 5.11 13.77 -2.26
CA SER A 85 3.96 13.91 -1.38
C SER A 85 3.24 12.58 -1.17
N GLY A 86 2.44 12.46 -0.12
CA GLY A 86 1.62 11.27 0.07
C GLY A 86 0.62 11.07 -1.07
N GLU A 87 0.00 12.15 -1.55
CA GLU A 87 -0.96 12.10 -2.66
C GLU A 87 -0.28 11.60 -3.94
N THR A 88 0.86 12.20 -4.33
CA THR A 88 1.64 11.77 -5.50
C THR A 88 2.12 10.34 -5.38
N TYR A 89 2.54 9.89 -4.17
CA TYR A 89 2.96 8.51 -3.97
C TYR A 89 1.80 7.52 -4.10
N ALA A 90 0.61 7.88 -3.61
CA ALA A 90 -0.58 7.06 -3.82
C ALA A 90 -0.95 6.94 -5.30
N GLU A 91 -0.81 8.04 -6.07
CA GLU A 91 -1.02 8.03 -7.53
C GLU A 91 0.03 7.14 -8.24
N TYR A 92 1.31 7.23 -7.83
CA TYR A 92 2.35 6.33 -8.31
C TYR A 92 1.97 4.85 -8.10
N LEU A 93 1.52 4.50 -6.89
CA LEU A 93 1.09 3.13 -6.57
C LEU A 93 -0.08 2.68 -7.46
N GLN A 94 -1.02 3.58 -7.75
CA GLN A 94 -2.15 3.27 -8.66
C GLN A 94 -1.67 3.05 -10.10
N VAL A 95 -0.75 3.88 -10.59
CA VAL A 95 -0.17 3.72 -11.94
C VAL A 95 0.55 2.37 -12.06
N VAL A 96 1.35 2.04 -11.06
CA VAL A 96 2.08 0.76 -11.01
C VAL A 96 1.12 -0.43 -10.92
N ALA A 97 0.11 -0.36 -10.07
CA ALA A 97 -0.89 -1.41 -9.95
C ALA A 97 -1.61 -1.70 -11.28
N ASN A 98 -1.95 -0.64 -12.02
CA ASN A 98 -2.56 -0.74 -13.34
C ASN A 98 -1.58 -1.30 -14.39
N HIS A 99 -0.32 -0.85 -14.37
CA HIS A 99 0.72 -1.32 -15.29
C HIS A 99 0.97 -2.83 -15.17
N TYR A 100 0.98 -3.33 -13.94
CA TYR A 100 1.14 -4.76 -13.67
C TYR A 100 -0.18 -5.55 -13.72
N GLU A 101 -1.31 -4.89 -14.01
CA GLU A 101 -2.65 -5.53 -14.07
C GLU A 101 -2.94 -6.34 -12.80
N LEU A 102 -2.69 -5.75 -11.63
CA LEU A 102 -2.90 -6.43 -10.35
C LEU A 102 -4.40 -6.58 -10.04
N ASN A 103 -4.78 -7.73 -9.53
CA ASN A 103 -6.15 -8.03 -9.15
C ASN A 103 -6.47 -7.47 -7.75
N ILE A 104 -6.99 -6.24 -7.70
CA ILE A 104 -7.23 -5.49 -6.46
C ILE A 104 -8.73 -5.28 -6.27
N PHE A 105 -9.23 -5.65 -5.09
CA PHE A 105 -10.58 -5.37 -4.63
C PHE A 105 -10.54 -4.21 -3.64
N GLU A 106 -10.83 -3.02 -4.12
CA GLU A 106 -10.95 -1.81 -3.30
C GLU A 106 -12.25 -1.81 -2.49
N ASN A 107 -12.31 -0.97 -1.45
CA ASN A 107 -13.45 -0.84 -0.54
C ASN A 107 -13.90 -2.18 0.08
N THR A 108 -12.96 -3.09 0.23
CA THR A 108 -13.16 -4.46 0.73
C THR A 108 -12.47 -4.63 2.07
N VAL A 109 -13.23 -4.42 3.14
CA VAL A 109 -12.71 -4.53 4.51
C VAL A 109 -12.66 -5.99 4.94
N VAL A 110 -11.48 -6.50 5.25
CA VAL A 110 -11.31 -7.80 5.90
C VAL A 110 -11.73 -7.67 7.36
N THR A 111 -12.72 -8.46 7.76
CA THR A 111 -13.32 -8.43 9.11
C THR A 111 -12.83 -9.56 10.00
N ASN A 112 -12.50 -10.71 9.40
CA ASN A 112 -11.98 -11.87 10.11
C ASN A 112 -11.14 -12.74 9.19
N ILE A 113 -10.14 -13.39 9.77
CA ILE A 113 -9.34 -14.42 9.12
C ILE A 113 -9.36 -15.64 10.04
N SER A 114 -9.73 -16.78 9.50
CA SER A 114 -9.65 -18.07 10.15
C SER A 114 -8.85 -19.05 9.29
N VAL A 115 -8.26 -20.04 9.91
CA VAL A 115 -7.53 -21.10 9.23
C VAL A 115 -8.17 -22.44 9.55
N ASP A 116 -8.41 -23.22 8.53
CA ASP A 116 -8.74 -24.63 8.60
C ASP A 116 -7.50 -25.44 8.18
N ASP A 117 -7.56 -26.75 8.28
CA ASP A 117 -6.40 -27.64 7.98
C ASP A 117 -5.84 -27.47 6.56
N ALA A 118 -6.60 -26.91 5.62
CA ALA A 118 -6.27 -26.86 4.19
C ALA A 118 -6.02 -25.45 3.64
N TYR A 119 -6.67 -24.41 4.16
CA TYR A 119 -6.63 -23.05 3.61
C TYR A 119 -7.09 -22.00 4.61
N TYR A 120 -6.84 -20.74 4.28
CA TYR A 120 -7.35 -19.59 5.02
C TYR A 120 -8.72 -19.18 4.49
N THR A 121 -9.63 -18.90 5.41
CA THR A 121 -10.94 -18.27 5.12
C THR A 121 -10.89 -16.82 5.54
N ILE A 122 -11.14 -15.92 4.58
CA ILE A 122 -11.05 -14.47 4.73
C ILE A 122 -12.44 -13.88 4.58
N ALA A 123 -13.05 -13.50 5.69
CA ALA A 123 -14.34 -12.82 5.70
C ALA A 123 -14.14 -11.32 5.45
N THR A 124 -14.91 -10.76 4.55
CA THR A 124 -14.92 -9.32 4.27
C THR A 124 -16.32 -8.74 4.49
N THR A 125 -16.46 -7.44 4.31
CA THR A 125 -17.76 -6.75 4.37
C THR A 125 -18.69 -7.11 3.22
N THR A 126 -18.17 -7.66 2.12
CA THR A 126 -18.93 -7.95 0.90
C THR A 126 -19.10 -9.44 0.67
N GLU A 127 -18.04 -10.22 0.78
CA GLU A 127 -18.04 -11.65 0.49
C GLU A 127 -16.94 -12.39 1.27
N THR A 128 -16.82 -13.70 1.05
CA THR A 128 -15.79 -14.53 1.67
C THR A 128 -14.89 -15.11 0.60
N TYR A 129 -13.56 -14.98 0.82
CA TYR A 129 -12.51 -15.53 -0.02
C TYR A 129 -11.79 -16.66 0.70
N HIS A 130 -11.17 -17.55 -0.07
CA HIS A 130 -10.25 -18.57 0.42
C HIS A 130 -8.88 -18.40 -0.22
N ALA A 131 -7.83 -18.71 0.53
CA ALA A 131 -6.47 -18.66 0.00
C ALA A 131 -5.57 -19.72 0.66
N ASP A 132 -4.59 -20.24 -0.09
CA ASP A 132 -3.57 -21.13 0.46
C ASP A 132 -2.58 -20.35 1.34
N TYR A 133 -2.30 -19.09 0.98
CA TYR A 133 -1.36 -18.23 1.69
C TYR A 133 -1.94 -16.84 1.89
N ILE A 134 -1.57 -16.19 2.99
CA ILE A 134 -1.94 -14.80 3.28
C ILE A 134 -0.69 -13.98 3.55
N PHE A 135 -0.63 -12.77 2.97
CA PHE A 135 0.29 -11.71 3.35
C PHE A 135 -0.48 -10.56 3.97
N VAL A 136 -0.11 -10.18 5.20
CA VAL A 136 -0.70 -9.05 5.90
C VAL A 136 0.18 -7.82 5.71
N ALA A 137 -0.30 -6.89 4.89
CA ALA A 137 0.40 -5.65 4.49
C ALA A 137 -0.38 -4.40 4.90
N THR A 138 -1.00 -4.42 6.09
CA THR A 138 -1.93 -3.39 6.57
C THR A 138 -1.26 -2.09 7.02
N GLY A 139 0.08 -2.07 7.13
CA GLY A 139 0.86 -0.93 7.60
C GLY A 139 0.74 -0.69 9.11
N ASP A 140 1.62 0.17 9.63
CA ASP A 140 1.77 0.38 11.09
C ASP A 140 0.92 1.54 11.63
N TYR A 141 0.47 2.47 10.77
CA TYR A 141 -0.14 3.74 11.18
C TYR A 141 -1.66 3.80 11.11
N ASN A 142 -2.33 2.69 10.86
CA ASN A 142 -3.80 2.68 10.78
C ASN A 142 -4.50 2.97 12.13
N PHE A 143 -3.83 2.63 13.24
CA PHE A 143 -4.34 2.82 14.60
C PHE A 143 -3.25 3.43 15.49
N PRO A 144 -2.92 4.72 15.34
CA PRO A 144 -1.85 5.34 16.08
C PRO A 144 -2.16 5.35 17.58
N LYS A 145 -1.19 4.92 18.40
CA LYS A 145 -1.31 5.00 19.85
C LYS A 145 -1.12 6.45 20.29
N LYS A 146 -2.09 6.98 21.04
CA LYS A 146 -2.01 8.30 21.67
C LYS A 146 -1.54 8.14 23.11
N PRO A 147 -0.27 8.41 23.44
CA PRO A 147 0.24 8.22 24.80
C PRO A 147 -0.30 9.26 25.80
N PHE A 148 -0.85 10.38 25.29
CA PHE A 148 -1.34 11.47 26.11
C PHE A 148 -2.84 11.75 25.82
N LYS A 149 -3.62 11.96 26.88
CA LYS A 149 -5.07 12.19 26.79
C LYS A 149 -5.46 13.39 25.91
N TYR A 150 -4.62 14.42 25.85
CA TYR A 150 -4.87 15.66 25.11
C TYR A 150 -3.90 15.87 23.96
N GLY A 151 -3.11 14.85 23.62
CA GLY A 151 -2.21 14.93 22.48
C GLY A 151 -2.94 14.78 21.15
N ILE A 152 -2.56 15.59 20.16
CA ILE A 152 -2.98 15.44 18.78
C ILE A 152 -1.89 14.59 18.10
N HIS A 153 -2.28 13.48 17.46
CA HIS A 153 -1.35 12.69 16.68
C HIS A 153 -1.07 13.42 15.35
N TYR A 154 0.17 13.35 14.86
CA TYR A 154 0.56 14.08 13.64
C TYR A 154 -0.34 13.75 12.42
N SER A 155 -0.86 12.53 12.33
CA SER A 155 -1.79 12.13 11.25
C SER A 155 -3.17 12.83 11.33
N GLU A 156 -3.47 13.52 12.42
CA GLU A 156 -4.71 14.31 12.59
C GLU A 156 -4.51 15.77 12.17
N ILE A 157 -3.28 16.14 11.80
CA ILE A 157 -2.92 17.50 11.36
C ILE A 157 -2.92 17.48 9.84
N GLU A 158 -3.91 18.13 9.23
CA GLU A 158 -4.02 18.18 7.77
C GLU A 158 -2.89 19.00 7.13
N ASP A 159 -2.47 20.08 7.79
CA ASP A 159 -1.45 20.98 7.29
C ASP A 159 -0.63 21.56 8.45
N PHE A 160 0.64 21.21 8.53
CA PHE A 160 1.54 21.72 9.57
C PHE A 160 1.87 23.19 9.40
N ASP A 161 1.85 23.73 8.19
CA ASP A 161 2.18 25.13 7.93
C ASP A 161 1.08 26.07 8.43
N ASN A 162 -0.16 25.58 8.48
CA ASN A 162 -1.33 26.32 8.96
C ASN A 162 -1.80 25.86 10.36
N PHE A 163 -1.00 25.07 11.07
CA PHE A 163 -1.35 24.63 12.41
C PHE A 163 -1.21 25.80 13.40
N ASN A 164 -2.33 26.44 13.71
CA ASN A 164 -2.40 27.48 14.75
C ASN A 164 -2.37 26.82 16.14
N LYS A 165 -1.38 27.24 16.94
CA LYS A 165 -1.20 26.83 18.35
C LYS A 165 -2.34 27.32 19.24
#